data_0f1e15dcfa95f894fd3a91f995c408e0
#
_entry.id   0f1e15dcfa95f894fd3a91f995c408e0
#
_cell.length_a   1.000
_cell.length_b   1.000
_cell.length_c   1.000
_cell.angle_alpha   90.00
_cell.angle_beta   90.00
_cell.angle_gamma   90.00
#
_symmetry.space_group_name_H-M   'P 1'
#
loop_
_entity.id
_entity.type
_entity.pdbx_description
1 polymer ?
#
loop_
_entity_poly.entity_id
_entity_poly.type
_entity_poly.pdbx_seq_one_letter_code
_entity_poly.pdbx_strand_id
1 'polypeptide(L)'
;KVVVPGKTLTEISKILSGDAESEVQIYFAENHIVFEFDQTVVVSRLIEGEYFRIEQMLSSDYETKVHINKKELLNCIDRATLLVKEGDKRPIIIQIGDETMELKIQSQLGSMDEEIFITKEGKDLLIGFNPKFLIDALRVIDDEEVALYFMNAKAPCFIKDEKESYVYLILPVNFNAI
;
A
#
# COMPACT_ATOMS: atom_id res chain seq x y z
N LYS A 1 15.87 -10.25 16.89
CA LYS A 1 15.10 -9.84 15.69
C LYS A 1 15.84 -10.34 14.47
N VAL A 2 15.13 -10.89 13.50
CA VAL A 2 15.67 -11.39 12.23
C VAL A 2 14.84 -10.89 11.07
N VAL A 3 15.44 -10.80 9.88
CA VAL A 3 14.74 -10.41 8.66
C VAL A 3 14.61 -11.63 7.76
N VAL A 4 13.36 -12.06 7.55
CA VAL A 4 13.03 -13.22 6.70
C VAL A 4 12.63 -12.74 5.31
N PRO A 5 13.13 -13.36 4.22
CA PRO A 5 12.67 -13.02 2.88
C PRO A 5 11.18 -13.24 2.71
N GLY A 6 10.44 -12.22 2.24
CA GLY A 6 9.00 -12.33 2.01
C GLY A 6 8.62 -13.45 1.05
N LYS A 7 9.46 -13.73 0.05
CA LYS A 7 9.29 -14.87 -0.87
C LYS A 7 9.25 -16.20 -0.13
N THR A 8 10.10 -16.39 0.89
CA THR A 8 10.11 -17.61 1.72
C THR A 8 8.77 -17.80 2.41
N LEU A 9 8.24 -16.74 3.05
CA LEU A 9 6.94 -16.79 3.73
C LEU A 9 5.80 -17.08 2.75
N THR A 10 5.84 -16.49 1.56
CA THR A 10 4.86 -16.76 0.50
C THR A 10 4.89 -18.20 0.01
N GLU A 11 6.08 -18.78 -0.17
CA GLU A 11 6.18 -20.19 -0.58
C GLU A 11 5.74 -21.15 0.53
N ILE A 12 6.10 -20.84 1.79
CA ILE A 12 5.62 -21.62 2.94
C ILE A 12 4.11 -21.57 3.04
N SER A 13 3.48 -20.40 2.89
CA SER A 13 2.02 -20.27 2.96
C SER A 13 1.27 -21.09 1.90
N LYS A 14 1.90 -21.43 0.77
CA LYS A 14 1.32 -22.26 -0.28
C LYS A 14 1.39 -23.76 0.01
N ILE A 15 2.39 -24.18 0.77
CA ILE A 15 2.64 -25.61 1.06
C ILE A 15 2.17 -26.00 2.46
N LEU A 16 1.86 -25.03 3.33
CA LEU A 16 1.20 -25.30 4.59
C LEU A 16 -0.19 -25.86 4.32
N SER A 17 -0.39 -27.11 4.72
CA SER A 17 -1.68 -27.79 4.72
C SER A 17 -1.95 -28.24 6.15
N GLY A 18 -3.16 -28.10 6.62
CA GLY A 18 -3.54 -28.50 7.96
C GLY A 18 -4.73 -27.68 8.46
N ASP A 19 -5.18 -28.03 9.63
CA ASP A 19 -6.21 -27.30 10.36
C ASP A 19 -5.58 -26.25 11.31
N ALA A 20 -6.43 -25.51 12.01
CA ALA A 20 -5.99 -24.50 12.96
C ALA A 20 -5.22 -25.03 14.18
N GLU A 21 -5.22 -26.36 14.40
CA GLU A 21 -4.51 -27.03 15.49
C GLU A 21 -3.14 -27.55 15.05
N SER A 22 -2.82 -27.50 13.76
CA SER A 22 -1.52 -27.94 13.24
C SER A 22 -0.41 -26.97 13.64
N GLU A 23 0.70 -27.49 14.12
CA GLU A 23 1.83 -26.71 14.61
C GLU A 23 2.93 -26.60 13.56
N VAL A 24 3.54 -25.40 13.45
CA VAL A 24 4.76 -25.16 12.69
C VAL A 24 5.88 -24.84 13.67
N GLN A 25 6.94 -25.64 13.68
CA GLN A 25 8.12 -25.38 14.48
C GLN A 25 9.07 -24.48 13.71
N ILE A 26 9.54 -23.40 14.36
CA ILE A 26 10.43 -22.41 13.74
C ILE A 26 11.73 -22.35 14.54
N TYR A 27 12.84 -22.62 13.86
CA TYR A 27 14.17 -22.56 14.44
C TYR A 27 14.99 -21.44 13.83
N PHE A 28 15.73 -20.73 14.65
CA PHE A 28 16.62 -19.65 14.24
C PHE A 28 18.07 -20.07 14.42
N ALA A 29 18.84 -19.97 13.35
CA ALA A 29 20.29 -20.08 13.34
C ALA A 29 20.92 -18.72 13.02
N GLU A 30 22.24 -18.61 13.02
CA GLU A 30 22.93 -17.35 12.80
C GLU A 30 22.52 -16.67 11.49
N ASN A 31 22.45 -17.42 10.38
CA ASN A 31 22.16 -16.91 9.05
C ASN A 31 20.97 -17.60 8.37
N HIS A 32 20.25 -18.46 9.08
CA HIS A 32 19.18 -19.25 8.53
C HIS A 32 17.97 -19.30 9.47
N ILE A 33 16.81 -19.48 8.88
CA ILE A 33 15.56 -19.83 9.55
C ILE A 33 15.10 -21.17 8.99
N VAL A 34 14.63 -22.04 9.86
CA VAL A 34 14.12 -23.37 9.52
C VAL A 34 12.68 -23.47 9.97
N PHE A 35 11.82 -23.90 9.08
CA PHE A 35 10.42 -24.21 9.35
C PHE A 35 10.24 -25.72 9.22
N GLU A 36 9.67 -26.35 10.24
CA GLU A 36 9.37 -27.77 10.26
C GLU A 36 7.90 -27.98 10.57
N PHE A 37 7.23 -28.68 9.68
CA PHE A 37 5.81 -29.02 9.79
C PHE A 37 5.55 -30.33 9.03
N ASP A 38 4.72 -31.19 9.59
CA ASP A 38 4.46 -32.53 9.10
C ASP A 38 5.76 -33.32 8.83
N GLN A 39 6.00 -33.69 7.59
CA GLN A 39 7.24 -34.34 7.13
C GLN A 39 8.11 -33.40 6.29
N THR A 40 7.85 -32.09 6.36
CA THR A 40 8.49 -31.08 5.53
C THR A 40 9.42 -30.20 6.37
N VAL A 41 10.64 -30.01 5.88
CA VAL A 41 11.61 -29.05 6.43
C VAL A 41 11.96 -28.03 5.36
N VAL A 42 11.72 -26.75 5.67
CA VAL A 42 12.08 -25.64 4.78
C VAL A 42 13.18 -24.82 5.43
N VAL A 43 14.30 -24.70 4.74
CA VAL A 43 15.44 -23.89 5.18
C VAL A 43 15.55 -22.64 4.30
N SER A 44 15.61 -21.47 4.91
CA SER A 44 15.80 -20.21 4.21
C SER A 44 16.94 -19.41 4.83
N ARG A 45 17.69 -18.71 3.97
CA ARG A 45 18.71 -17.78 4.44
C ARG A 45 18.04 -16.48 4.91
N LEU A 46 18.50 -15.95 6.04
CA LEU A 46 18.08 -14.66 6.55
C LEU A 46 18.68 -13.52 5.70
N ILE A 47 17.99 -12.40 5.65
CA ILE A 47 18.52 -11.17 5.05
C ILE A 47 19.38 -10.47 6.10
N GLU A 48 20.63 -10.17 5.72
CA GLU A 48 21.55 -9.43 6.58
C GLU A 48 21.17 -7.94 6.65
N GLY A 49 21.31 -7.35 7.84
CA GLY A 49 21.05 -5.95 8.09
C GLY A 49 19.96 -5.69 9.12
N GLU A 50 19.82 -4.42 9.49
CA GLU A 50 18.75 -3.98 10.38
C GLU A 50 17.45 -3.79 9.60
N TYR A 51 16.34 -4.24 10.18
CA TYR A 51 15.03 -3.94 9.65
C TYR A 51 14.71 -2.45 9.84
N PHE A 52 13.95 -1.88 8.92
CA PHE A 52 13.50 -0.49 9.01
C PHE A 52 12.83 -0.20 10.36
N ARG A 53 13.14 0.97 10.93
CA ARG A 53 12.47 1.47 12.14
C ARG A 53 11.13 2.09 11.75
N ILE A 54 10.14 1.24 11.51
CA ILE A 54 8.80 1.64 11.04
C ILE A 54 8.18 2.68 11.96
N GLU A 55 8.36 2.55 13.28
CA GLU A 55 7.85 3.48 14.29
C GLU A 55 8.30 4.95 14.06
N GLN A 56 9.50 5.14 13.51
CA GLN A 56 10.04 6.46 13.17
C GLN A 56 9.48 7.02 11.85
N MET A 57 8.89 6.17 11.03
CA MET A 57 8.29 6.54 9.74
C MET A 57 6.79 6.82 9.88
N LEU A 58 6.16 6.30 10.93
CA LEU A 58 4.74 6.52 11.23
C LEU A 58 4.61 7.87 11.94
N SER A 59 4.24 8.90 11.20
CA SER A 59 3.85 10.21 11.76
C SER A 59 2.34 10.24 11.97
N SER A 60 1.91 10.78 13.10
CA SER A 60 0.50 11.11 13.34
C SER A 60 0.12 12.49 12.80
N ASP A 61 1.11 13.30 12.41
CA ASP A 61 0.87 14.65 11.93
C ASP A 61 0.39 14.64 10.48
N TYR A 62 -0.59 15.46 10.19
CA TYR A 62 -1.11 15.68 8.83
C TYR A 62 -1.57 17.13 8.66
N GLU A 63 -1.51 17.63 7.43
CA GLU A 63 -2.06 18.94 7.03
C GLU A 63 -3.36 18.77 6.24
N THR A 64 -3.60 17.57 5.69
CA THR A 64 -4.81 17.25 4.93
C THR A 64 -5.26 15.85 5.27
N LYS A 65 -6.55 15.71 5.62
CA LYS A 65 -7.23 14.44 5.84
C LYS A 65 -8.41 14.35 4.88
N VAL A 66 -8.57 13.20 4.24
CA VAL A 66 -9.63 12.96 3.28
C VAL A 66 -10.37 11.69 3.66
N HIS A 67 -11.69 11.77 3.79
CA HIS A 67 -12.58 10.62 3.85
C HIS A 67 -13.21 10.39 2.47
N ILE A 68 -13.16 9.16 2.00
CA ILE A 68 -13.63 8.80 0.66
C ILE A 68 -14.18 7.37 0.64
N ASN A 69 -15.19 7.14 -0.21
CA ASN A 69 -15.69 5.79 -0.45
C ASN A 69 -14.60 4.94 -1.12
N LYS A 70 -14.21 3.85 -0.44
CA LYS A 70 -13.14 2.96 -0.89
C LYS A 70 -13.40 2.37 -2.27
N LYS A 71 -14.64 1.93 -2.52
CA LYS A 71 -15.00 1.26 -3.77
C LYS A 71 -14.96 2.22 -4.96
N GLU A 72 -15.42 3.46 -4.77
CA GLU A 72 -15.34 4.50 -5.80
C GLU A 72 -13.90 4.82 -6.15
N LEU A 73 -13.05 5.05 -5.14
CA LEU A 73 -11.63 5.31 -5.33
C LEU A 73 -10.93 4.15 -6.03
N LEU A 74 -11.13 2.92 -5.56
CA LEU A 74 -10.53 1.73 -6.15
C LEU A 74 -10.95 1.56 -7.62
N ASN A 75 -12.24 1.67 -7.92
CA ASN A 75 -12.75 1.53 -9.28
C ASN A 75 -12.20 2.62 -10.21
N CYS A 76 -12.07 3.86 -9.74
CA CYS A 76 -11.48 4.95 -10.51
C CYS A 76 -10.01 4.65 -10.84
N ILE A 77 -9.21 4.23 -9.85
CA ILE A 77 -7.81 3.89 -10.05
C ILE A 77 -7.66 2.66 -10.96
N ASP A 78 -8.50 1.63 -10.80
CA ASP A 78 -8.49 0.44 -11.68
C ASP A 78 -8.76 0.84 -13.15
N ARG A 79 -9.72 1.73 -13.42
CA ARG A 79 -9.94 2.27 -14.77
C ARG A 79 -8.74 3.03 -15.31
N ALA A 80 -8.10 3.85 -14.47
CA ALA A 80 -6.89 4.58 -14.84
C ALA A 80 -5.77 3.64 -15.30
N THR A 81 -5.62 2.49 -14.67
CA THR A 81 -4.56 1.52 -15.02
C THR A 81 -4.75 0.89 -16.41
N LEU A 82 -5.97 0.88 -16.97
CA LEU A 82 -6.22 0.39 -18.33
C LEU A 82 -5.52 1.25 -19.41
N LEU A 83 -5.20 2.50 -19.07
CA LEU A 83 -4.47 3.42 -19.95
C LEU A 83 -2.94 3.29 -19.81
N VAL A 84 -2.44 2.42 -18.92
CA VAL A 84 -1.01 2.25 -18.67
C VAL A 84 -0.58 0.88 -19.18
N LYS A 85 0.45 0.84 -20.04
CA LYS A 85 1.03 -0.42 -20.50
C LYS A 85 1.77 -1.11 -19.37
N GLU A 86 1.81 -2.43 -19.41
CA GLU A 86 2.60 -3.23 -18.47
C GLU A 86 4.08 -2.77 -18.52
N GLY A 87 4.63 -2.46 -17.34
CA GLY A 87 6.00 -1.92 -17.21
C GLY A 87 6.14 -0.40 -17.31
N ASP A 88 5.10 0.34 -17.72
CA ASP A 88 5.08 1.80 -17.67
C ASP A 88 4.83 2.27 -16.23
N LYS A 89 5.70 3.15 -15.72
CA LYS A 89 5.64 3.68 -14.34
C LYS A 89 4.91 5.03 -14.27
N ARG A 90 3.87 5.21 -15.08
CA ARG A 90 3.14 6.48 -15.07
C ARG A 90 2.37 6.67 -13.77
N PRO A 91 2.52 7.82 -13.13
CA PRO A 91 1.76 8.14 -11.95
C PRO A 91 0.31 8.47 -12.28
N ILE A 92 -0.58 8.14 -11.36
CA ILE A 92 -1.87 8.81 -11.24
C ILE A 92 -1.66 10.10 -10.45
N ILE A 93 -2.17 11.21 -10.97
CA ILE A 93 -2.10 12.51 -10.33
C ILE A 93 -3.42 12.75 -9.63
N ILE A 94 -3.35 13.10 -8.37
CA ILE A 94 -4.49 13.33 -7.51
C ILE A 94 -4.48 14.78 -7.08
N GLN A 95 -5.55 15.51 -7.42
CA GLN A 95 -5.80 16.86 -6.97
C GLN A 95 -6.93 16.82 -5.94
N ILE A 96 -6.62 17.21 -4.72
CA ILE A 96 -7.56 17.24 -3.60
C ILE A 96 -8.07 18.68 -3.46
N GLY A 97 -9.34 18.88 -3.72
CA GLY A 97 -10.06 20.14 -3.53
C GLY A 97 -10.96 20.08 -2.29
N ASP A 98 -11.90 21.03 -2.16
CA ASP A 98 -12.73 21.16 -0.95
C ASP A 98 -13.71 19.99 -0.78
N GLU A 99 -14.45 19.63 -1.81
CA GLU A 99 -15.49 18.60 -1.78
C GLU A 99 -15.20 17.46 -2.75
N THR A 100 -14.15 17.57 -3.55
CA THR A 100 -13.85 16.61 -4.60
C THR A 100 -12.37 16.28 -4.68
N MET A 101 -12.11 15.05 -5.10
CA MET A 101 -10.79 14.53 -5.46
C MET A 101 -10.80 14.22 -6.96
N GLU A 102 -9.96 14.91 -7.72
CA GLU A 102 -9.79 14.71 -9.14
C GLU A 102 -8.59 13.79 -9.40
N LEU A 103 -8.81 12.73 -10.17
CA LEU A 103 -7.79 11.73 -10.50
C LEU A 103 -7.49 11.81 -11.99
N LYS A 104 -6.24 12.10 -12.33
CA LYS A 104 -5.77 12.27 -13.71
C LYS A 104 -4.68 11.28 -14.06
N ILE A 105 -4.76 10.73 -15.25
CA ILE A 105 -3.67 10.00 -15.87
C ILE A 105 -3.60 10.33 -17.35
N GLN A 106 -2.39 10.46 -17.87
CA GLN A 106 -2.14 10.69 -19.29
C GLN A 106 -1.10 9.68 -19.79
N SER A 107 -1.40 9.03 -20.89
CA SER A 107 -0.54 8.05 -21.55
C SER A 107 -0.56 8.20 -23.06
N GLN A 108 0.18 7.34 -23.76
CA GLN A 108 0.09 7.23 -25.22
C GLN A 108 -1.23 6.61 -25.71
N LEU A 109 -1.94 5.89 -24.82
CA LEU A 109 -3.22 5.24 -25.14
C LEU A 109 -4.41 6.17 -24.97
N GLY A 110 -4.23 7.27 -24.23
CA GLY A 110 -5.27 8.24 -23.92
C GLY A 110 -5.08 8.92 -22.59
N SER A 111 -6.11 9.62 -22.16
CA SER A 111 -6.17 10.31 -20.87
C SER A 111 -7.46 9.96 -20.15
N MET A 112 -7.42 10.01 -18.83
CA MET A 112 -8.58 9.94 -17.95
C MET A 112 -8.52 11.11 -16.99
N ASP A 113 -9.68 11.68 -16.74
CA ASP A 113 -9.91 12.73 -15.76
C ASP A 113 -11.25 12.42 -15.09
N GLU A 114 -11.21 11.98 -13.85
CA GLU A 114 -12.40 11.59 -13.08
C GLU A 114 -12.41 12.28 -11.75
N GLU A 115 -13.60 12.67 -11.30
CA GLU A 115 -13.85 13.35 -10.04
C GLU A 115 -14.65 12.46 -9.10
N ILE A 116 -14.26 12.43 -7.83
CA ILE A 116 -14.93 11.66 -6.77
C ILE A 116 -15.24 12.61 -5.62
N PHE A 117 -16.43 12.52 -5.05
CA PHE A 117 -16.81 13.28 -3.87
C PHE A 117 -16.05 12.80 -2.64
N ILE A 118 -15.59 13.76 -1.84
CA ILE A 118 -14.83 13.53 -0.62
C ILE A 118 -15.32 14.43 0.52
N THR A 119 -14.96 14.08 1.75
CA THR A 119 -14.95 15.00 2.87
C THR A 119 -13.51 15.30 3.23
N LYS A 120 -13.13 16.58 3.21
CA LYS A 120 -11.77 17.03 3.46
C LYS A 120 -11.67 17.88 4.72
N GLU A 121 -10.60 17.67 5.46
CA GLU A 121 -10.09 18.56 6.49
C GLU A 121 -8.70 19.03 6.09
N GLY A 122 -8.43 20.34 6.16
CA GLY A 122 -7.12 20.90 5.88
C GLY A 122 -6.97 21.49 4.49
N LYS A 123 -5.76 21.45 3.94
CA LYS A 123 -5.35 22.19 2.73
C LYS A 123 -5.64 21.42 1.45
N ASP A 124 -5.75 22.14 0.34
CA ASP A 124 -5.72 21.54 -0.99
C ASP A 124 -4.34 20.95 -1.26
N LEU A 125 -4.31 19.87 -2.05
CA LEU A 125 -3.07 19.15 -2.32
C LEU A 125 -3.07 18.59 -3.75
N LEU A 126 -1.92 18.72 -4.41
CA LEU A 126 -1.64 18.05 -5.68
C LEU A 126 -0.49 17.05 -5.47
N ILE A 127 -0.73 15.76 -5.71
CA ILE A 127 0.21 14.69 -5.38
C ILE A 127 0.10 13.56 -6.42
N GLY A 128 1.21 12.87 -6.69
CA GLY A 128 1.24 11.74 -7.62
C GLY A 128 1.60 10.45 -6.94
N PHE A 129 0.99 9.33 -7.36
CA PHE A 129 1.28 8.00 -6.86
C PHE A 129 1.43 6.98 -7.99
N ASN A 130 2.15 5.90 -7.69
CA ASN A 130 2.03 4.69 -8.49
C ASN A 130 0.66 4.05 -8.17
N PRO A 131 -0.24 3.94 -9.16
CA PRO A 131 -1.60 3.44 -8.93
C PRO A 131 -1.63 2.03 -8.34
N LYS A 132 -0.65 1.19 -8.64
CA LYS A 132 -0.56 -0.17 -8.12
C LYS A 132 -0.50 -0.20 -6.59
N PHE A 133 0.27 0.68 -5.96
CA PHE A 133 0.40 0.68 -4.50
C PHE A 133 -0.88 1.12 -3.79
N LEU A 134 -1.63 2.05 -4.40
CA LEU A 134 -2.96 2.41 -3.91
C LEU A 134 -3.94 1.24 -4.03
N ILE A 135 -3.97 0.58 -5.19
CA ILE A 135 -4.82 -0.60 -5.44
C ILE A 135 -4.51 -1.72 -4.45
N ASP A 136 -3.22 -2.04 -4.25
CA ASP A 136 -2.78 -3.11 -3.36
C ASP A 136 -3.24 -2.85 -1.91
N ALA A 137 -3.18 -1.60 -1.44
CA ALA A 137 -3.68 -1.21 -0.12
C ALA A 137 -5.21 -1.27 -0.04
N LEU A 138 -5.91 -0.66 -1.01
CA LEU A 138 -7.37 -0.57 -0.99
C LEU A 138 -8.08 -1.94 -1.10
N ARG A 139 -7.46 -2.92 -1.77
CA ARG A 139 -8.04 -4.26 -1.96
C ARG A 139 -8.09 -5.10 -0.69
N VAL A 140 -7.21 -4.84 0.27
CA VAL A 140 -7.11 -5.62 1.51
C VAL A 140 -7.76 -4.93 2.72
N ILE A 141 -8.30 -3.73 2.55
CA ILE A 141 -9.08 -3.03 3.56
C ILE A 141 -10.54 -3.46 3.42
N ASP A 142 -11.17 -3.86 4.52
CA ASP A 142 -12.58 -4.30 4.53
C ASP A 142 -13.58 -3.15 4.66
N ASP A 143 -13.14 -1.99 5.19
CA ASP A 143 -13.99 -0.82 5.41
C ASP A 143 -14.62 -0.29 4.11
N GLU A 144 -15.83 0.24 4.18
CA GLU A 144 -16.53 0.89 3.06
C GLU A 144 -15.97 2.28 2.77
N GLU A 145 -15.55 2.99 3.81
CA GLU A 145 -14.88 4.30 3.72
C GLU A 145 -13.45 4.20 4.25
N VAL A 146 -12.56 4.94 3.64
CA VAL A 146 -11.16 5.03 4.05
C VAL A 146 -10.76 6.47 4.33
N ALA A 147 -9.86 6.64 5.29
CA ALA A 147 -9.25 7.93 5.59
C ALA A 147 -7.80 7.96 5.07
N LEU A 148 -7.51 8.95 4.24
CA LEU A 148 -6.19 9.22 3.71
C LEU A 148 -5.62 10.46 4.41
N TYR A 149 -4.39 10.36 4.87
CA TYR A 149 -3.70 11.42 5.59
C TYR A 149 -2.46 11.87 4.83
N PHE A 150 -2.32 13.18 4.64
CA PHE A 150 -1.23 13.79 3.90
C PHE A 150 -0.60 14.90 4.71
N MET A 151 0.72 14.95 4.75
CA MET A 151 1.47 16.07 5.29
C MET A 151 1.76 17.12 4.21
N ASN A 152 2.21 16.70 3.04
CA ASN A 152 2.49 17.52 1.88
C ASN A 152 2.70 16.65 0.63
N ALA A 153 2.95 17.27 -0.53
CA ALA A 153 3.12 16.58 -1.82
C ALA A 153 4.38 15.68 -1.93
N LYS A 154 5.29 15.74 -0.96
CA LYS A 154 6.56 14.96 -0.97
C LYS A 154 6.65 13.94 0.15
N ALA A 155 5.77 14.05 1.15
CA ALA A 155 5.70 13.11 2.26
C ALA A 155 4.80 11.92 1.91
N PRO A 156 4.97 10.78 2.59
CA PRO A 156 4.10 9.62 2.40
C PRO A 156 2.62 9.96 2.65
N CYS A 157 1.74 9.30 1.90
CA CYS A 157 0.33 9.18 2.26
C CYS A 157 0.16 8.04 3.24
N PHE A 158 -0.63 8.23 4.28
CA PHE A 158 -1.05 7.16 5.16
C PHE A 158 -2.52 6.85 4.92
N ILE A 159 -2.85 5.56 4.86
CA ILE A 159 -4.22 5.06 4.90
C ILE A 159 -4.36 4.28 6.19
N LYS A 160 -5.21 4.74 7.09
CA LYS A 160 -5.42 4.11 8.40
C LYS A 160 -6.83 4.37 8.91
N ASP A 161 -7.31 3.49 9.77
CA ASP A 161 -8.54 3.71 10.55
C ASP A 161 -8.24 4.53 11.83
N GLU A 162 -9.29 5.00 12.50
CA GLU A 162 -9.14 5.77 13.75
C GLU A 162 -8.56 4.95 14.91
N LYS A 163 -8.68 3.65 14.85
CA LYS A 163 -8.16 2.72 15.88
C LYS A 163 -6.73 2.26 15.59
N GLU A 164 -6.18 2.68 14.44
CA GLU A 164 -4.88 2.23 13.94
C GLU A 164 -4.75 0.70 13.90
N SER A 165 -5.86 0.00 13.60
CA SER A 165 -5.86 -1.45 13.44
C SER A 165 -5.04 -1.88 12.22
N TYR A 166 -4.93 -1.00 11.23
CA TYR A 166 -4.02 -1.10 10.10
C TYR A 166 -3.44 0.27 9.74
N VAL A 167 -2.25 0.27 9.17
CA VAL A 167 -1.59 1.46 8.62
C VAL A 167 -0.89 1.08 7.33
N TYR A 168 -1.27 1.73 6.22
CA TYR A 168 -0.55 1.66 4.95
C TYR A 168 0.19 2.96 4.73
N LEU A 169 1.47 2.86 4.39
CA LEU A 169 2.34 3.98 4.03
C LEU A 169 2.66 3.88 2.54
N ILE A 170 2.25 4.87 1.76
CA ILE A 170 2.46 4.91 0.31
C ILE A 170 3.27 6.13 -0.04
N LEU A 171 4.45 5.91 -0.64
CA LEU A 171 5.33 6.98 -1.07
C LEU A 171 4.79 7.66 -2.33
N PRO A 172 4.79 9.00 -2.38
CA PRO A 172 4.48 9.72 -3.60
C PRO A 172 5.59 9.55 -4.64
N VAL A 173 5.25 9.79 -5.89
CA VAL A 173 6.21 9.84 -7.00
C VAL A 173 6.27 11.23 -7.59
N ASN A 174 7.45 11.63 -8.05
CA ASN A 174 7.60 12.89 -8.75
C ASN A 174 6.91 12.81 -10.12
N PHE A 175 6.22 13.87 -10.49
CA PHE A 175 5.57 14.03 -11.78
C PHE A 175 5.77 15.46 -12.28
N ASN A 176 5.74 15.64 -13.59
CA ASN A 176 5.64 16.96 -14.19
C ASN A 176 4.16 17.33 -14.19
N ALA A 177 3.83 18.52 -13.71
CA ALA A 177 2.47 19.03 -13.79
C ALA A 177 2.02 19.01 -15.27
N ILE A 178 0.87 18.38 -15.50
CA ILE A 178 0.26 18.27 -16.84
C ILE A 178 -0.48 19.55 -17.16
#